data_4489203582f936834c47fcbd9e9b7f89
#
_entry.id   4489203582f936834c47fcbd9e9b7f89
#
_cell.length_a   1.000
_cell.length_b   1.000
_cell.length_c   1.000
_cell.angle_alpha   90.00
_cell.angle_beta   90.00
_cell.angle_gamma   90.00
#
_symmetry.space_group_name_H-M   'P 1'
#
loop_
_entity.id
_entity.type
_entity.pdbx_description
1 polymer ?
#
loop_
_entity_poly.entity_id
_entity_poly.type
_entity_poly.pdbx_seq_one_letter_code
_entity_poly.pdbx_strand_id
1 'polypeptide(L)'
;LLIVALTGCGGSKSEAGTTPDKTSETDASELMNLYDSISADTKYVALSDLPEITAKESYTIGVAMTDVSTGWFKALYDHVNEKLTEAGVKVNLVQCNDDAAMQVDQINTFIAQGVDAIIINPANPQETVTSALDDCAAAGIPVVAVDTPPEAGAAYMTACVTDAYSLGKMVGTELATRLLQMYPDMESIPYGMIGGTDGNSIAAARN
;
A
#
# COMPACT_ATOMS: atom_id res chain seq x y z
N LEU A 1 5.27 -28.42 13.87
CA LEU A 1 6.16 -27.94 12.79
C LEU A 1 6.80 -26.62 13.26
N LEU A 2 8.08 -26.65 13.57
CA LEU A 2 8.78 -25.44 14.02
C LEU A 2 9.36 -24.76 12.79
N ILE A 3 8.83 -23.59 12.45
CA ILE A 3 9.32 -22.77 11.32
C ILE A 3 10.37 -21.81 11.90
N VAL A 4 11.62 -21.98 11.52
CA VAL A 4 12.71 -21.07 11.89
C VAL A 4 12.99 -20.16 10.71
N ALA A 5 12.67 -18.89 10.85
CA ALA A 5 13.05 -17.84 9.88
C ALA A 5 14.51 -17.42 10.15
N LEU A 6 15.37 -17.58 9.15
CA LEU A 6 16.74 -17.06 9.18
C LEU A 6 16.77 -15.70 8.47
N THR A 7 16.82 -14.62 9.25
CA THR A 7 17.16 -13.30 8.73
C THR A 7 18.67 -13.19 8.59
N GLY A 8 19.17 -13.10 7.36
CA GLY A 8 20.59 -12.90 7.07
C GLY A 8 21.02 -11.45 7.29
N CYS A 9 21.73 -11.20 8.39
CA CYS A 9 22.46 -9.94 8.59
C CYS A 9 23.93 -10.11 8.22
N GLY A 10 24.41 -9.27 7.32
CA GLY A 10 25.85 -9.07 7.09
C GLY A 10 26.47 -8.36 8.29
N GLY A 11 27.46 -9.01 8.91
CA GLY A 11 28.08 -8.54 10.14
C GLY A 11 29.08 -7.41 9.97
N SER A 12 29.04 -6.47 10.90
CA SER A 12 30.18 -5.70 11.35
C SER A 12 30.17 -5.68 12.87
N LYS A 13 31.26 -6.11 13.51
CA LYS A 13 31.44 -6.11 14.95
C LYS A 13 31.70 -4.69 15.44
N SER A 14 31.00 -4.24 16.45
CA SER A 14 31.52 -3.30 17.44
C SER A 14 30.74 -3.42 18.77
N GLU A 15 31.44 -3.12 19.82
CA GLU A 15 31.34 -3.47 21.23
C GLU A 15 30.05 -3.05 21.97
N ALA A 16 29.88 -3.71 23.11
CA ALA A 16 28.84 -3.63 24.10
C ALA A 16 28.50 -2.21 24.59
N GLY A 17 27.22 -1.97 24.74
CA GLY A 17 26.71 -0.85 25.50
C GLY A 17 25.20 -0.66 25.34
N THR A 18 24.47 -0.94 26.44
CA THR A 18 23.07 -0.56 26.70
C THR A 18 21.99 -1.20 25.84
N THR A 19 21.20 -2.02 26.48
CA THR A 19 19.89 -2.54 26.04
C THR A 19 19.04 -1.40 25.46
N PRO A 20 18.61 -1.45 24.21
CA PRO A 20 17.56 -0.57 23.75
C PRO A 20 16.24 -1.06 24.36
N ASP A 21 15.53 -0.12 24.92
CA ASP A 21 14.15 -0.20 25.32
C ASP A 21 13.31 -0.89 24.24
N LYS A 22 12.36 -1.70 24.67
CA LYS A 22 11.41 -2.40 23.78
C LYS A 22 10.71 -1.36 22.90
N THR A 23 11.17 -1.21 21.66
CA THR A 23 10.30 -0.70 20.59
C THR A 23 9.11 -1.64 20.52
N SER A 24 7.92 -1.08 20.61
CA SER A 24 6.67 -1.80 20.56
C SER A 24 6.67 -2.77 19.40
N GLU A 25 6.81 -4.07 19.68
CA GLU A 25 6.30 -5.09 18.79
C GLU A 25 4.81 -4.77 18.69
N THR A 26 4.42 -4.17 17.57
CA THR A 26 3.00 -4.11 17.21
C THR A 26 2.56 -5.56 17.19
N ASP A 27 1.74 -5.93 18.16
CA ASP A 27 1.33 -7.31 18.35
C ASP A 27 0.68 -7.78 17.04
N ALA A 28 1.15 -8.90 16.52
CA ALA A 28 0.57 -9.51 15.31
C ALA A 28 -0.96 -9.65 15.43
N SER A 29 -1.50 -9.72 16.66
CA SER A 29 -2.92 -9.70 16.94
C SER A 29 -3.57 -8.34 16.67
N GLU A 30 -2.89 -7.21 16.86
CA GLU A 30 -3.42 -5.88 16.54
C GLU A 30 -3.47 -5.67 15.02
N LEU A 31 -2.44 -6.10 14.29
CA LEU A 31 -2.46 -6.10 12.83
C LEU A 31 -3.56 -7.02 12.29
N MET A 32 -3.72 -8.20 12.85
CA MET A 32 -4.80 -9.14 12.49
C MET A 32 -6.18 -8.52 12.75
N ASN A 33 -6.38 -7.88 13.90
CA ASN A 33 -7.63 -7.21 14.23
C ASN A 33 -7.92 -6.01 13.31
N LEU A 34 -6.87 -5.29 12.88
CA LEU A 34 -7.00 -4.20 11.91
C LEU A 34 -7.43 -4.76 10.54
N TYR A 35 -6.80 -5.82 10.06
CA TYR A 35 -7.18 -6.48 8.80
C TYR A 35 -8.56 -7.14 8.88
N ASP A 36 -8.92 -7.76 10.00
CA ASP A 36 -10.26 -8.31 10.20
C ASP A 36 -11.33 -7.21 10.22
N SER A 37 -11.03 -6.04 10.77
CA SER A 37 -11.94 -4.89 10.75
C SER A 37 -12.10 -4.31 9.33
N ILE A 38 -11.02 -4.22 8.57
CA ILE A 38 -11.04 -3.80 7.16
C ILE A 38 -11.77 -4.82 6.30
N SER A 39 -11.53 -6.12 6.51
CA SER A 39 -12.19 -7.19 5.75
C SER A 39 -13.70 -7.28 6.02
N ALA A 40 -14.14 -6.94 7.24
CA ALA A 40 -15.56 -6.95 7.59
C ALA A 40 -16.37 -5.88 6.83
N ASP A 41 -15.75 -4.75 6.50
CA ASP A 41 -16.38 -3.66 5.73
C ASP A 41 -16.03 -3.69 4.23
N THR A 42 -15.17 -4.63 3.80
CA THR A 42 -14.75 -4.74 2.40
C THR A 42 -15.89 -5.26 1.54
N LYS A 43 -16.41 -4.41 0.66
CA LYS A 43 -17.35 -4.81 -0.39
C LYS A 43 -16.57 -5.12 -1.65
N TYR A 44 -16.61 -6.38 -2.06
CA TYR A 44 -16.17 -6.76 -3.40
C TYR A 44 -17.26 -6.31 -4.39
N VAL A 45 -16.91 -5.32 -5.22
CA VAL A 45 -17.80 -4.87 -6.30
C VAL A 45 -17.19 -5.39 -7.60
N ALA A 46 -17.96 -6.16 -8.38
CA ALA A 46 -17.53 -6.56 -9.71
C ALA A 46 -17.45 -5.31 -10.61
N LEU A 47 -16.47 -5.25 -11.51
CA LEU A 47 -16.36 -4.13 -12.46
C LEU A 47 -17.63 -3.91 -13.27
N SER A 48 -18.37 -4.99 -13.57
CA SER A 48 -19.68 -4.97 -14.25
C SER A 48 -20.79 -4.27 -13.43
N ASP A 49 -20.62 -4.17 -12.13
CA ASP A 49 -21.64 -3.65 -11.21
C ASP A 49 -21.37 -2.19 -10.82
N LEU A 50 -20.28 -1.61 -11.34
CA LEU A 50 -19.99 -0.20 -11.16
C LEU A 50 -20.95 0.64 -12.02
N PRO A 51 -21.62 1.65 -11.45
CA PRO A 51 -22.46 2.53 -12.23
C PRO A 51 -21.62 3.34 -13.23
N GLU A 52 -22.18 3.62 -14.39
CA GLU A 52 -21.62 4.64 -15.27
C GLU A 52 -21.71 6.00 -14.56
N ILE A 53 -20.58 6.68 -14.45
CA ILE A 53 -20.47 7.96 -13.76
C ILE A 53 -20.14 9.02 -14.82
N THR A 54 -20.91 10.10 -14.81
CA THR A 54 -20.62 11.30 -15.59
C THR A 54 -20.48 12.48 -14.65
N ALA A 55 -19.42 13.24 -14.81
CA ALA A 55 -19.21 14.45 -14.04
C ALA A 55 -20.34 15.47 -14.30
N LYS A 56 -20.89 16.02 -13.23
CA LYS A 56 -21.97 17.04 -13.32
C LYS A 56 -21.41 18.42 -13.62
N GLU A 57 -20.16 18.64 -13.31
CA GLU A 57 -19.43 19.89 -13.44
C GLU A 57 -18.01 19.62 -13.96
N SER A 58 -17.24 20.66 -14.21
CA SER A 58 -15.84 20.53 -14.61
C SER A 58 -14.99 20.29 -13.37
N TYR A 59 -14.47 19.08 -13.21
CA TYR A 59 -13.56 18.72 -12.13
C TYR A 59 -12.14 18.51 -12.64
N THR A 60 -11.16 18.83 -11.78
CA THR A 60 -9.76 18.52 -11.97
C THR A 60 -9.28 17.62 -10.82
N ILE A 61 -8.81 16.42 -11.13
CA ILE A 61 -8.30 15.47 -10.15
C ILE A 61 -6.78 15.35 -10.29
N GLY A 62 -6.07 15.56 -9.17
CA GLY A 62 -4.65 15.24 -9.05
C GLY A 62 -4.46 13.73 -8.89
N VAL A 63 -3.54 13.15 -9.66
CA VAL A 63 -3.16 11.74 -9.52
C VAL A 63 -1.68 11.67 -9.19
N ALA A 64 -1.36 11.31 -7.94
CA ALA A 64 0.00 11.21 -7.42
C ALA A 64 0.42 9.73 -7.33
N MET A 65 1.25 9.28 -8.25
CA MET A 65 1.72 7.90 -8.33
C MET A 65 3.18 7.78 -7.89
N THR A 66 3.54 6.63 -7.30
CA THR A 66 4.94 6.33 -6.99
C THR A 66 5.79 6.21 -8.25
N ASP A 67 5.31 5.44 -9.21
CA ASP A 67 5.97 5.20 -10.49
C ASP A 67 4.93 4.74 -11.52
N VAL A 68 5.02 5.20 -12.75
CA VAL A 68 4.20 4.73 -13.88
C VAL A 68 5.03 4.09 -14.99
N SER A 69 6.31 3.79 -14.74
CA SER A 69 7.19 3.12 -15.68
C SER A 69 7.06 1.59 -15.63
N THR A 70 6.66 1.04 -14.46
CA THR A 70 6.46 -0.41 -14.29
C THR A 70 5.11 -0.86 -14.81
N GLY A 71 5.03 -2.12 -15.29
CA GLY A 71 3.82 -2.65 -15.92
C GLY A 71 2.57 -2.57 -15.04
N TRP A 72 2.70 -2.83 -13.73
CA TRP A 72 1.58 -2.78 -12.79
C TRP A 72 1.06 -1.36 -12.58
N PHE A 73 1.90 -0.43 -12.16
CA PHE A 73 1.51 0.94 -11.88
C PHE A 73 1.06 1.69 -13.13
N LYS A 74 1.70 1.38 -14.29
CA LYS A 74 1.23 1.92 -15.56
C LYS A 74 -0.18 1.46 -15.88
N ALA A 75 -0.48 0.17 -15.74
CA ALA A 75 -1.82 -0.36 -16.00
C ALA A 75 -2.85 0.26 -15.04
N LEU A 76 -2.52 0.37 -13.74
CA LEU A 76 -3.36 1.01 -12.75
C LEU A 76 -3.67 2.46 -13.14
N TYR A 77 -2.65 3.25 -13.49
CA TYR A 77 -2.83 4.62 -13.91
C TYR A 77 -3.64 4.74 -15.20
N ASP A 78 -3.33 3.92 -16.21
CA ASP A 78 -4.02 3.97 -17.51
C ASP A 78 -5.53 3.76 -17.32
N HIS A 79 -5.94 2.80 -16.47
CA HIS A 79 -7.35 2.58 -16.15
C HIS A 79 -8.00 3.71 -15.35
N VAL A 80 -7.29 4.26 -14.36
CA VAL A 80 -7.77 5.43 -13.61
C VAL A 80 -7.99 6.61 -14.56
N ASN A 81 -7.01 6.91 -15.41
CA ASN A 81 -7.07 8.00 -16.37
C ASN A 81 -8.19 7.80 -17.41
N GLU A 82 -8.33 6.58 -17.95
CA GLU A 82 -9.41 6.22 -18.87
C GLU A 82 -10.77 6.51 -18.25
N LYS A 83 -11.04 5.97 -17.06
CA LYS A 83 -12.34 6.11 -16.39
C LYS A 83 -12.66 7.55 -15.99
N LEU A 84 -11.69 8.31 -15.51
CA LEU A 84 -11.89 9.72 -15.20
C LEU A 84 -12.14 10.56 -16.46
N THR A 85 -11.43 10.27 -17.55
CA THR A 85 -11.62 10.96 -18.83
C THR A 85 -12.98 10.63 -19.46
N GLU A 86 -13.42 9.36 -19.42
CA GLU A 86 -14.75 8.94 -19.83
C GLU A 86 -15.85 9.66 -19.04
N ALA A 87 -15.62 9.87 -17.74
CA ALA A 87 -16.52 10.62 -16.87
C ALA A 87 -16.50 12.14 -17.12
N GLY A 88 -15.64 12.66 -17.99
CA GLY A 88 -15.50 14.10 -18.28
C GLY A 88 -14.64 14.88 -17.29
N VAL A 89 -13.77 14.20 -16.54
CA VAL A 89 -12.89 14.80 -15.53
C VAL A 89 -11.51 15.07 -16.12
N LYS A 90 -10.92 16.23 -15.78
CA LYS A 90 -9.54 16.56 -16.13
C LYS A 90 -8.58 15.88 -15.14
N VAL A 91 -7.54 15.22 -15.66
CA VAL A 91 -6.54 14.50 -14.86
C VAL A 91 -5.19 15.23 -14.93
N ASN A 92 -4.63 15.54 -13.76
CA ASN A 92 -3.26 16.02 -13.60
C ASN A 92 -2.41 14.90 -12.96
N LEU A 93 -1.59 14.23 -13.77
CA LEU A 93 -0.70 13.18 -13.30
C LEU A 93 0.65 13.75 -12.86
N VAL A 94 1.13 13.26 -11.71
CA VAL A 94 2.54 13.36 -11.27
C VAL A 94 3.03 12.00 -10.81
N GLN A 95 4.34 11.79 -10.89
CA GLN A 95 5.02 10.62 -10.31
C GLN A 95 6.25 11.06 -9.53
N CYS A 96 6.56 10.36 -8.45
CA CYS A 96 7.66 10.72 -7.57
C CYS A 96 8.84 9.75 -7.63
N ASN A 97 8.81 8.71 -8.47
CA ASN A 97 9.85 7.69 -8.59
C ASN A 97 10.21 7.06 -7.22
N ASP A 98 9.20 6.78 -6.41
CA ASP A 98 9.29 6.25 -5.04
C ASP A 98 10.04 7.18 -4.06
N ASP A 99 10.10 8.48 -4.34
CA ASP A 99 10.60 9.52 -3.44
C ASP A 99 9.43 10.17 -2.69
N ALA A 100 9.26 9.80 -1.42
CA ALA A 100 8.15 10.28 -0.61
C ALA A 100 8.22 11.79 -0.33
N ALA A 101 9.41 12.38 -0.23
CA ALA A 101 9.56 13.83 -0.06
C ALA A 101 9.13 14.59 -1.32
N MET A 102 9.50 14.08 -2.50
CA MET A 102 9.01 14.62 -3.77
C MET A 102 7.47 14.50 -3.86
N GLN A 103 6.89 13.39 -3.38
CA GLN A 103 5.44 13.22 -3.40
C GLN A 103 4.73 14.25 -2.53
N VAL A 104 5.28 14.59 -1.35
CA VAL A 104 4.77 15.67 -0.48
C VAL A 104 4.74 16.99 -1.22
N ASP A 105 5.83 17.37 -1.91
CA ASP A 105 5.88 18.62 -2.70
C ASP A 105 4.85 18.63 -3.84
N GLN A 106 4.62 17.48 -4.45
CA GLN A 106 3.61 17.33 -5.51
C GLN A 106 2.19 17.48 -4.96
N ILE A 107 1.89 16.89 -3.80
CA ILE A 107 0.59 17.06 -3.11
C ILE A 107 0.37 18.53 -2.75
N ASN A 108 1.37 19.20 -2.17
CA ASN A 108 1.30 20.63 -1.87
C ASN A 108 1.04 21.48 -3.12
N THR A 109 1.61 21.07 -4.26
CA THR A 109 1.33 21.72 -5.55
C THR A 109 -0.13 21.54 -5.97
N PHE A 110 -0.72 20.36 -5.78
CA PHE A 110 -2.14 20.13 -6.05
C PHE A 110 -3.04 20.97 -5.15
N ILE A 111 -2.71 21.08 -3.85
CA ILE A 111 -3.43 21.96 -2.92
C ILE A 111 -3.39 23.40 -3.42
N ALA A 112 -2.21 23.90 -3.81
CA ALA A 112 -2.05 25.28 -4.32
C ALA A 112 -2.79 25.52 -5.65
N GLN A 113 -2.93 24.47 -6.48
CA GLN A 113 -3.72 24.52 -7.73
C GLN A 113 -5.22 24.44 -7.51
N GLY A 114 -5.67 24.10 -6.30
CA GLY A 114 -7.08 23.94 -5.97
C GLY A 114 -7.74 22.80 -6.75
N VAL A 115 -7.09 21.63 -6.83
CA VAL A 115 -7.72 20.45 -7.43
C VAL A 115 -8.92 19.99 -6.60
N ASP A 116 -9.92 19.40 -7.24
CA ASP A 116 -11.16 19.02 -6.59
C ASP A 116 -11.05 17.72 -5.77
N ALA A 117 -10.10 16.87 -6.10
CA ALA A 117 -9.76 15.65 -5.36
C ALA A 117 -8.35 15.17 -5.72
N ILE A 118 -7.81 14.26 -4.89
CA ILE A 118 -6.53 13.60 -5.15
C ILE A 118 -6.72 12.09 -5.09
N ILE A 119 -6.15 11.39 -6.09
CA ILE A 119 -5.92 9.95 -6.04
C ILE A 119 -4.43 9.74 -5.79
N ILE A 120 -4.08 8.96 -4.77
CA ILE A 120 -2.69 8.72 -4.38
C ILE A 120 -2.36 7.23 -4.32
N ASN A 121 -1.20 6.86 -4.86
CA ASN A 121 -0.48 5.66 -4.47
C ASN A 121 0.71 6.12 -3.61
N PRO A 122 0.67 5.94 -2.27
CA PRO A 122 1.68 6.49 -1.37
C PRO A 122 3.06 5.91 -1.62
N ALA A 123 4.09 6.76 -1.73
CA ALA A 123 5.48 6.35 -1.77
C ALA A 123 5.98 5.89 -0.39
N ASN A 124 7.07 5.12 -0.38
CA ASN A 124 7.68 4.63 0.85
C ASN A 124 8.77 5.61 1.35
N PRO A 125 8.90 5.78 2.67
CA PRO A 125 8.01 5.28 3.71
C PRO A 125 6.69 6.07 3.76
N GLN A 126 5.60 5.37 3.97
CA GLN A 126 4.24 5.92 3.85
C GLN A 126 3.91 7.00 4.90
N GLU A 127 4.52 6.93 6.08
CA GLU A 127 4.38 7.96 7.12
C GLU A 127 4.82 9.36 6.64
N THR A 128 5.72 9.44 5.65
CA THR A 128 6.22 10.72 5.14
C THR A 128 5.12 11.56 4.50
N VAL A 129 4.15 10.94 3.85
CA VAL A 129 3.06 11.66 3.18
C VAL A 129 1.90 12.04 4.11
N THR A 130 1.87 11.54 5.36
CA THR A 130 0.76 11.73 6.30
C THR A 130 0.41 13.19 6.50
N SER A 131 1.41 14.05 6.78
CA SER A 131 1.16 15.50 7.00
C SER A 131 0.58 16.19 5.77
N ALA A 132 1.00 15.80 4.57
CA ALA A 132 0.45 16.38 3.34
C ALA A 132 -1.00 15.94 3.09
N LEU A 133 -1.39 14.75 3.53
CA LEU A 133 -2.78 14.28 3.49
C LEU A 133 -3.65 15.03 4.49
N ASP A 134 -3.12 15.37 5.68
CA ASP A 134 -3.79 16.21 6.66
C ASP A 134 -3.99 17.64 6.12
N ASP A 135 -3.01 18.18 5.40
CA ASP A 135 -3.11 19.48 4.71
C ASP A 135 -4.19 19.45 3.60
N CYS A 136 -4.33 18.35 2.86
CA CYS A 136 -5.43 18.15 1.91
C CYS A 136 -6.79 18.23 2.62
N ALA A 137 -6.93 17.53 3.75
CA ALA A 137 -8.16 17.55 4.54
C ALA A 137 -8.46 18.97 5.06
N ALA A 138 -7.47 19.69 5.55
CA ALA A 138 -7.60 21.10 5.97
C ALA A 138 -8.01 22.03 4.83
N ALA A 139 -7.56 21.75 3.60
CA ALA A 139 -7.95 22.45 2.39
C ALA A 139 -9.32 22.02 1.83
N GLY A 140 -9.97 21.01 2.43
CA GLY A 140 -11.23 20.44 1.94
C GLY A 140 -11.12 19.59 0.68
N ILE A 141 -9.90 19.11 0.36
CA ILE A 141 -9.63 18.28 -0.80
C ILE A 141 -9.69 16.81 -0.40
N PRO A 142 -10.68 16.04 -0.87
CA PRO A 142 -10.79 14.62 -0.57
C PRO A 142 -9.65 13.82 -1.23
N VAL A 143 -9.14 12.82 -0.48
CA VAL A 143 -8.09 11.92 -0.95
C VAL A 143 -8.58 10.48 -0.98
N VAL A 144 -8.31 9.79 -2.08
CA VAL A 144 -8.54 8.35 -2.25
C VAL A 144 -7.20 7.67 -2.50
N ALA A 145 -6.88 6.64 -1.72
CA ALA A 145 -5.68 5.85 -1.93
C ALA A 145 -5.94 4.64 -2.85
N VAL A 146 -4.93 4.26 -3.63
CA VAL A 146 -4.98 3.09 -4.51
C VAL A 146 -3.76 2.22 -4.29
N ASP A 147 -3.93 0.91 -4.44
CA ASP A 147 -2.92 -0.15 -4.29
C ASP A 147 -2.40 -0.29 -2.86
N THR A 148 -1.88 0.75 -2.27
CA THR A 148 -1.32 0.78 -0.92
C THR A 148 -2.04 1.81 -0.06
N PRO A 149 -2.55 1.45 1.14
CA PRO A 149 -3.16 2.44 2.03
C PRO A 149 -2.09 3.35 2.63
N PRO A 150 -2.40 4.64 2.89
CA PRO A 150 -1.55 5.49 3.72
C PRO A 150 -1.40 4.91 5.14
N GLU A 151 -0.45 5.49 5.91
CA GLU A 151 -0.24 5.12 7.31
C GLU A 151 -1.51 5.33 8.15
N ALA A 152 -1.65 4.51 9.20
CA ALA A 152 -2.78 4.61 10.10
C ALA A 152 -2.86 6.00 10.74
N GLY A 153 -4.03 6.63 10.68
CA GLY A 153 -4.27 7.97 11.19
C GLY A 153 -4.09 9.10 10.18
N ALA A 154 -3.58 8.83 8.97
CA ALA A 154 -3.56 9.81 7.88
C ALA A 154 -5.00 10.17 7.42
N ALA A 155 -5.20 11.40 6.98
CA ALA A 155 -6.50 11.88 6.52
C ALA A 155 -6.75 11.46 5.06
N TYR A 156 -7.55 10.42 4.86
CA TYR A 156 -8.06 10.01 3.54
C TYR A 156 -9.45 9.41 3.64
N MET A 157 -10.22 9.45 2.56
CA MET A 157 -11.62 9.01 2.56
C MET A 157 -11.76 7.49 2.50
N THR A 158 -10.98 6.87 1.63
CA THR A 158 -11.01 5.41 1.39
C THR A 158 -9.76 4.97 0.65
N ALA A 159 -9.52 3.66 0.66
CA ALA A 159 -8.45 3.03 -0.11
C ALA A 159 -8.99 1.85 -0.91
N CYS A 160 -8.60 1.77 -2.18
CA CYS A 160 -8.83 0.62 -3.05
C CYS A 160 -7.56 -0.24 -3.04
N VAL A 161 -7.52 -1.27 -2.24
CA VAL A 161 -6.33 -2.09 -1.99
C VAL A 161 -6.59 -3.58 -2.22
N THR A 162 -5.52 -4.33 -2.41
CA THR A 162 -5.58 -5.80 -2.43
C THR A 162 -5.48 -6.32 -1.00
N ASP A 163 -6.25 -7.35 -0.65
CA ASP A 163 -6.06 -8.08 0.60
C ASP A 163 -4.73 -8.87 0.56
N ALA A 164 -3.67 -8.18 0.93
CA ALA A 164 -2.31 -8.70 0.87
C ALA A 164 -2.08 -9.84 1.88
N TYR A 165 -2.76 -9.81 3.03
CA TYR A 165 -2.67 -10.88 4.03
C TYR A 165 -3.28 -12.19 3.50
N SER A 166 -4.50 -12.15 3.00
CA SER A 166 -5.14 -13.34 2.41
C SER A 166 -4.35 -13.89 1.23
N LEU A 167 -3.75 -13.02 0.41
CA LEU A 167 -2.88 -13.43 -0.68
C LEU A 167 -1.63 -14.15 -0.15
N GLY A 168 -0.94 -13.59 0.84
CA GLY A 168 0.24 -14.21 1.47
C GLY A 168 -0.10 -15.55 2.11
N LYS A 169 -1.20 -15.61 2.86
CA LYS A 169 -1.71 -16.87 3.46
C LYS A 169 -2.00 -17.93 2.42
N MET A 170 -2.63 -17.56 1.32
CA MET A 170 -2.95 -18.49 0.22
C MET A 170 -1.69 -19.05 -0.43
N VAL A 171 -0.71 -18.17 -0.74
CA VAL A 171 0.58 -18.58 -1.31
C VAL A 171 1.36 -19.46 -0.35
N GLY A 172 1.43 -19.09 0.94
CA GLY A 172 2.12 -19.87 1.97
C GLY A 172 1.49 -21.25 2.18
N THR A 173 0.16 -21.33 2.16
CA THR A 173 -0.57 -22.60 2.27
C THR A 173 -0.29 -23.53 1.07
N GLU A 174 -0.33 -22.98 -0.14
CA GLU A 174 -0.06 -23.74 -1.36
C GLU A 174 1.40 -24.24 -1.39
N LEU A 175 2.35 -23.36 -1.03
CA LEU A 175 3.77 -23.74 -0.94
C LEU A 175 3.98 -24.86 0.09
N ALA A 176 3.44 -24.72 1.30
CA ALA A 176 3.54 -25.73 2.35
C ALA A 176 2.95 -27.07 1.89
N THR A 177 1.77 -27.04 1.25
CA THR A 177 1.12 -28.24 0.72
C THR A 177 2.00 -28.96 -0.30
N ARG A 178 2.59 -28.22 -1.24
CA ARG A 178 3.48 -28.80 -2.26
C ARG A 178 4.77 -29.35 -1.67
N LEU A 179 5.38 -28.61 -0.74
CA LEU A 179 6.60 -29.07 -0.07
C LEU A 179 6.38 -30.36 0.72
N LEU A 180 5.27 -30.48 1.45
CA LEU A 180 4.92 -31.71 2.17
C LEU A 180 4.64 -32.89 1.24
N GLN A 181 4.10 -32.65 0.05
CA GLN A 181 3.93 -33.68 -0.97
C GLN A 181 5.25 -34.11 -1.58
N MET A 182 6.17 -33.17 -1.82
CA MET A 182 7.48 -33.48 -2.44
C MET A 182 8.45 -34.11 -1.45
N TYR A 183 8.33 -33.81 -0.17
CA TYR A 183 9.25 -34.24 0.89
C TYR A 183 8.50 -34.78 2.11
N PRO A 184 7.74 -35.90 1.95
CA PRO A 184 6.85 -36.40 3.01
C PRO A 184 7.56 -36.91 4.25
N ASP A 185 8.82 -37.32 4.11
CA ASP A 185 9.62 -37.88 5.21
C ASP A 185 10.53 -36.89 5.91
N MET A 186 10.49 -35.62 5.52
CA MET A 186 11.32 -34.54 6.15
C MET A 186 10.62 -33.95 7.36
N GLU A 187 11.30 -33.96 8.52
CA GLU A 187 10.80 -33.29 9.74
C GLU A 187 10.80 -31.77 9.62
N SER A 188 11.72 -31.21 8.84
CA SER A 188 11.79 -29.77 8.54
C SER A 188 12.29 -29.54 7.12
N ILE A 189 11.72 -28.56 6.43
CA ILE A 189 12.08 -28.19 5.07
C ILE A 189 12.61 -26.74 5.11
N PRO A 190 13.91 -26.50 4.85
CA PRO A 190 14.43 -25.15 4.79
C PRO A 190 13.88 -24.43 3.56
N TYR A 191 13.49 -23.17 3.73
CA TYR A 191 13.07 -22.32 2.63
C TYR A 191 13.67 -20.92 2.79
N GLY A 192 13.79 -20.20 1.67
CA GLY A 192 14.17 -18.80 1.65
C GLY A 192 12.97 -17.93 1.27
N MET A 193 12.82 -16.81 1.95
CA MET A 193 11.80 -15.81 1.62
C MET A 193 12.48 -14.51 1.20
N ILE A 194 12.04 -13.95 0.08
CA ILE A 194 12.45 -12.63 -0.38
C ILE A 194 11.29 -11.70 -0.05
N GLY A 195 11.49 -10.85 0.95
CA GLY A 195 10.51 -9.84 1.38
C GLY A 195 10.47 -8.63 0.45
N GLY A 196 9.53 -7.75 0.69
CA GLY A 196 9.47 -6.45 0.05
C GLY A 196 10.36 -5.41 0.76
N THR A 197 10.25 -4.15 0.35
CA THR A 197 10.94 -3.03 0.96
C THR A 197 10.47 -2.81 2.39
N ASP A 198 11.41 -2.57 3.31
CA ASP A 198 11.09 -2.23 4.70
C ASP A 198 10.20 -0.97 4.75
N GLY A 199 9.23 -0.96 5.67
CA GLY A 199 8.26 0.12 5.81
C GLY A 199 7.10 0.08 4.80
N ASN A 200 7.04 -0.95 3.92
CA ASN A 200 5.89 -1.16 3.05
C ASN A 200 4.86 -2.05 3.74
N SER A 201 3.69 -1.49 4.08
CA SER A 201 2.63 -2.20 4.80
C SER A 201 2.07 -3.40 4.03
N ILE A 202 1.99 -3.31 2.69
CA ILE A 202 1.54 -4.41 1.83
C ILE A 202 2.54 -5.56 1.82
N ALA A 203 3.85 -5.27 1.78
CA ALA A 203 4.89 -6.28 1.86
C ALA A 203 4.88 -6.97 3.23
N ALA A 204 4.78 -6.20 4.31
CA ALA A 204 4.67 -6.72 5.67
C ALA A 204 3.44 -7.63 5.86
N ALA A 205 2.30 -7.27 5.31
CA ALA A 205 1.08 -8.06 5.40
C ALA A 205 1.13 -9.37 4.59
N ARG A 206 1.95 -9.43 3.53
CA ARG A 206 2.14 -10.65 2.72
C ARG A 206 3.09 -11.66 3.34
N ASN A 207 4.04 -11.23 4.14
CA ASN A 207 5.09 -12.05 4.75
C ASN A 207 4.60 -12.71 6.04
#